data_0877f266cb02ccf683b6083bb6a37524
#
_entry.id   0877f266cb02ccf683b6083bb6a37524
#
_cell.length_a   1.000
_cell.length_b   1.000
_cell.length_c   1.000
_cell.angle_alpha   90.00
_cell.angle_beta   90.00
_cell.angle_gamma   90.00
#
_symmetry.space_group_name_H-M   'P 1'
#
loop_
_entity.id
_entity.type
_entity.pdbx_description
1 polymer ?
#
loop_
_entity_poly.entity_id
_entity_poly.type
_entity_poly.pdbx_seq_one_letter_code
_entity_poly.pdbx_strand_id
1 'polypeptide(L)'
;MQQYKINEIFYSLQGEGFHTGVPSVFVRFSGCNLACSFCDTAHASGTMMTAQEIADAINAYPQAPLIVLTGGEPSLFVTVEFISYLKTATGKRIAMETNGTHAVPSNIDWVTLSPKTGFQGADAHPCILTECHELKVVYLNQDLDMYSHIKATHRFLQPCFVEDKKMCDANIKACVEAVLAHPEWRLSLQTHRILNIR
;
A
#
# COMPACT_ATOMS: atom_id res chain seq x y z
N MET A 1 -23.91 -13.93 2.33
CA MET A 1 -22.94 -13.20 1.48
C MET A 1 -21.74 -12.82 2.32
N GLN A 2 -20.53 -12.97 1.78
CA GLN A 2 -19.31 -12.53 2.47
C GLN A 2 -19.32 -11.01 2.63
N GLN A 3 -18.91 -10.52 3.78
CA GLN A 3 -18.78 -9.09 4.07
C GLN A 3 -17.33 -8.76 4.42
N TYR A 4 -16.96 -7.53 4.11
CA TYR A 4 -15.63 -6.97 4.34
C TYR A 4 -15.75 -5.76 5.26
N LYS A 5 -14.89 -5.66 6.25
CA LYS A 5 -14.85 -4.48 7.12
C LYS A 5 -14.06 -3.38 6.42
N ILE A 6 -14.76 -2.37 5.91
CA ILE A 6 -14.18 -1.25 5.16
C ILE A 6 -14.10 -0.04 6.07
N ASN A 7 -12.91 0.53 6.18
CA ASN A 7 -12.67 1.76 6.95
C ASN A 7 -13.21 2.97 6.19
N GLU A 8 -12.84 3.09 4.92
CA GLU A 8 -13.30 4.16 4.04
C GLU A 8 -13.16 3.78 2.56
N ILE A 9 -13.96 4.42 1.70
CA ILE A 9 -13.79 4.43 0.24
C ILE A 9 -13.78 5.89 -0.19
N PHE A 10 -12.75 6.30 -0.94
CA PHE A 10 -12.62 7.69 -1.39
C PHE A 10 -11.89 7.78 -2.72
N TYR A 11 -12.09 8.90 -3.43
CA TYR A 11 -11.43 9.21 -4.69
C TYR A 11 -10.39 10.30 -4.48
N SER A 12 -9.15 10.02 -4.90
CA SER A 12 -8.03 10.96 -4.81
C SER A 12 -6.95 10.61 -5.83
N LEU A 13 -5.78 11.24 -5.73
CA LEU A 13 -4.59 10.85 -6.47
C LEU A 13 -3.79 9.83 -5.64
N GLN A 14 -3.27 8.77 -6.30
CA GLN A 14 -2.24 7.96 -5.67
C GLN A 14 -1.04 8.86 -5.36
N GLY A 15 -0.65 8.91 -4.10
CA GLY A 15 0.39 9.80 -3.60
C GLY A 15 1.78 9.18 -3.55
N GLU A 16 1.93 7.87 -3.81
CA GLU A 16 3.14 7.10 -3.54
C GLU A 16 3.50 6.16 -4.68
N GLY A 17 4.80 5.85 -4.79
CA GLY A 17 5.33 4.81 -5.66
C GLY A 17 5.14 5.06 -7.15
N PHE A 18 5.02 3.98 -7.90
CA PHE A 18 4.96 4.01 -9.37
C PHE A 18 3.73 4.75 -9.91
N HIS A 19 2.60 4.61 -9.23
CA HIS A 19 1.34 5.21 -9.66
C HIS A 19 1.10 6.63 -9.12
N THR A 20 2.12 7.28 -8.55
CA THR A 20 2.00 8.67 -8.07
C THR A 20 1.37 9.57 -9.12
N GLY A 21 0.33 10.32 -8.72
CA GLY A 21 -0.42 11.25 -9.58
C GLY A 21 -1.58 10.59 -10.35
N VAL A 22 -1.75 9.28 -10.30
CA VAL A 22 -2.86 8.59 -10.97
C VAL A 22 -4.16 8.78 -10.18
N PRO A 23 -5.26 9.29 -10.80
CA PRO A 23 -6.57 9.34 -10.17
C PRO A 23 -7.04 7.94 -9.81
N SER A 24 -7.36 7.70 -8.52
CA SER A 24 -7.63 6.36 -8.01
C SER A 24 -8.76 6.35 -7.00
N VAL A 25 -9.56 5.28 -6.99
CA VAL A 25 -10.48 4.99 -5.89
C VAL A 25 -9.77 4.10 -4.89
N PHE A 26 -9.61 4.60 -3.69
CA PHE A 26 -9.03 3.85 -2.58
C PHE A 26 -10.11 3.10 -1.84
N VAL A 27 -9.89 1.81 -1.62
CA VAL A 27 -10.69 0.95 -0.76
C VAL A 27 -9.82 0.55 0.42
N ARG A 28 -10.04 1.20 1.57
CA ARG A 28 -9.26 0.97 2.78
C ARG A 28 -9.94 -0.06 3.66
N PHE A 29 -9.31 -1.22 3.80
CA PHE A 29 -9.76 -2.28 4.70
C PHE A 29 -9.43 -1.97 6.15
N SER A 30 -10.26 -2.43 7.06
CA SER A 30 -10.00 -2.40 8.51
C SER A 30 -9.36 -3.68 8.98
N GLY A 31 -8.42 -3.55 9.92
CA GLY A 31 -7.69 -4.67 10.51
C GLY A 31 -6.36 -4.93 9.82
N CYS A 32 -5.34 -5.14 10.64
CA CYS A 32 -4.00 -5.50 10.25
C CYS A 32 -3.45 -6.54 11.22
N ASN A 33 -2.60 -7.42 10.75
CA ASN A 33 -1.91 -8.40 11.58
C ASN A 33 -0.59 -7.85 12.18
N LEU A 34 -0.19 -6.62 11.80
CA LEU A 34 0.98 -5.93 12.34
C LEU A 34 0.56 -4.72 13.18
N ALA A 35 1.45 -4.30 14.10
CA ALA A 35 1.30 -3.13 14.96
C ALA A 35 2.53 -2.21 14.84
N CYS A 36 2.84 -1.76 13.61
CA CYS A 36 4.00 -0.93 13.33
C CYS A 36 3.92 0.40 14.08
N SER A 37 5.01 0.79 14.76
CA SER A 37 5.07 2.01 15.55
C SER A 37 4.93 3.31 14.74
N PHE A 38 5.23 3.25 13.45
CA PHE A 38 5.12 4.37 12.49
C PHE A 38 3.84 4.30 11.62
N CYS A 39 2.87 3.44 11.97
CA CYS A 39 1.65 3.31 11.19
C CYS A 39 0.85 4.61 11.22
N ASP A 40 0.58 5.17 10.05
CA ASP A 40 -0.18 6.41 9.85
C ASP A 40 -1.68 6.15 9.56
N THR A 41 -2.11 4.90 9.58
CA THR A 41 -3.47 4.51 9.23
C THR A 41 -4.27 4.09 10.47
N ALA A 42 -5.37 4.78 10.72
CA ALA A 42 -6.36 4.41 11.74
C ALA A 42 -7.34 3.34 11.18
N HIS A 43 -6.96 2.07 11.24
CA HIS A 43 -7.70 0.95 10.62
C HIS A 43 -8.54 0.13 11.61
N ALA A 44 -8.81 0.61 12.82
CA ALA A 44 -9.60 -0.13 13.82
C ALA A 44 -11.12 -0.05 13.57
N SER A 45 -11.61 1.11 13.12
CA SER A 45 -13.02 1.35 12.79
C SER A 45 -13.37 0.89 11.38
N GLY A 46 -14.66 0.79 11.07
CA GLY A 46 -15.11 0.48 9.72
C GLY A 46 -16.53 -0.09 9.70
N THR A 47 -17.14 -0.07 8.50
CA THR A 47 -18.47 -0.59 8.21
C THR A 47 -18.38 -1.92 7.49
N MET A 48 -19.25 -2.86 7.84
CA MET A 48 -19.36 -4.13 7.10
C MET A 48 -20.05 -3.88 5.76
N MET A 49 -19.39 -4.22 4.66
CA MET A 49 -19.89 -4.03 3.31
C MET A 49 -19.77 -5.33 2.51
N THR A 50 -20.76 -5.59 1.67
CA THR A 50 -20.73 -6.65 0.66
C THR A 50 -19.84 -6.24 -0.53
N ALA A 51 -19.43 -7.20 -1.35
CA ALA A 51 -18.69 -6.89 -2.59
C ALA A 51 -19.50 -5.98 -3.53
N GLN A 52 -20.84 -6.11 -3.54
CA GLN A 52 -21.72 -5.25 -4.34
C GLN A 52 -21.69 -3.81 -3.85
N GLU A 53 -21.85 -3.58 -2.55
CA GLU A 53 -21.82 -2.23 -1.97
C GLU A 53 -20.47 -1.54 -2.20
N ILE A 54 -19.35 -2.33 -2.15
CA ILE A 54 -18.02 -1.82 -2.47
C ILE A 54 -17.94 -1.43 -3.95
N ALA A 55 -18.44 -2.29 -4.87
CA ALA A 55 -18.44 -2.00 -6.30
C ALA A 55 -19.30 -0.77 -6.65
N ASP A 56 -20.45 -0.62 -6.00
CA ASP A 56 -21.34 0.54 -6.19
C ASP A 56 -20.67 1.83 -5.74
N ALA A 57 -19.97 1.81 -4.59
CA ALA A 57 -19.21 2.95 -4.10
C ALA A 57 -18.04 3.32 -5.03
N ILE A 58 -17.36 2.33 -5.63
CA ILE A 58 -16.30 2.55 -6.64
C ILE A 58 -16.89 3.15 -7.92
N ASN A 59 -18.06 2.68 -8.36
CA ASN A 59 -18.71 3.12 -9.59
C ASN A 59 -19.29 4.54 -9.49
N ALA A 60 -19.39 5.12 -8.28
CA ALA A 60 -19.64 6.55 -8.10
C ALA A 60 -18.55 7.44 -8.73
N TYR A 61 -17.37 6.85 -9.04
CA TYR A 61 -16.22 7.53 -9.67
C TYR A 61 -15.86 6.87 -11.01
N PRO A 62 -16.71 6.98 -12.04
CA PRO A 62 -16.51 6.29 -13.32
C PRO A 62 -15.22 6.71 -14.04
N GLN A 63 -14.74 7.94 -13.83
CA GLN A 63 -13.52 8.48 -14.43
C GLN A 63 -12.21 7.91 -13.83
N ALA A 64 -12.25 7.27 -12.66
CA ALA A 64 -11.07 6.69 -12.05
C ALA A 64 -10.59 5.45 -12.82
N PRO A 65 -9.35 5.41 -13.33
CA PRO A 65 -8.82 4.24 -14.06
C PRO A 65 -8.36 3.12 -13.14
N LEU A 66 -8.12 3.41 -11.85
CA LEU A 66 -7.45 2.51 -10.90
C LEU A 66 -8.23 2.40 -9.60
N ILE A 67 -8.32 1.17 -9.08
CA ILE A 67 -8.70 0.87 -7.71
C ILE A 67 -7.42 0.54 -6.93
N VAL A 68 -7.24 1.13 -5.75
CA VAL A 68 -6.15 0.80 -4.82
C VAL A 68 -6.75 0.16 -3.58
N LEU A 69 -6.52 -1.13 -3.42
CA LEU A 69 -6.86 -1.88 -2.22
C LEU A 69 -5.74 -1.66 -1.20
N THR A 70 -6.06 -1.04 -0.08
CA THR A 70 -5.09 -0.60 0.94
C THR A 70 -5.71 -0.69 2.34
N GLY A 71 -5.12 -0.07 3.34
CA GLY A 71 -5.67 0.08 4.67
C GLY A 71 -4.85 -0.61 5.74
N GLY A 72 -5.44 -1.46 6.58
CA GLY A 72 -4.70 -2.35 7.46
C GLY A 72 -3.85 -3.33 6.63
N GLU A 73 -4.33 -4.54 6.46
CA GLU A 73 -3.70 -5.49 5.53
C GLU A 73 -4.79 -6.15 4.67
N PRO A 74 -4.95 -5.73 3.39
CA PRO A 74 -6.01 -6.25 2.54
C PRO A 74 -5.86 -7.74 2.20
N SER A 75 -4.64 -8.28 2.16
CA SER A 75 -4.41 -9.70 1.85
C SER A 75 -5.02 -10.67 2.86
N LEU A 76 -5.39 -10.19 4.05
CA LEU A 76 -6.13 -10.99 5.05
C LEU A 76 -7.56 -11.32 4.62
N PHE A 77 -8.14 -10.54 3.72
CA PHE A 77 -9.58 -10.55 3.44
C PHE A 77 -9.90 -10.83 1.98
N VAL A 78 -9.01 -10.44 1.07
CA VAL A 78 -9.25 -10.40 -0.37
C VAL A 78 -8.98 -11.77 -1.00
N THR A 79 -9.92 -12.27 -1.82
CA THR A 79 -9.83 -13.53 -2.55
C THR A 79 -9.81 -13.32 -4.06
N VAL A 80 -9.48 -14.36 -4.82
CA VAL A 80 -9.55 -14.36 -6.30
C VAL A 80 -10.97 -14.04 -6.78
N GLU A 81 -11.98 -14.57 -6.10
CA GLU A 81 -13.40 -14.36 -6.44
C GLU A 81 -13.79 -12.89 -6.22
N PHE A 82 -13.36 -12.28 -5.11
CA PHE A 82 -13.60 -10.88 -4.84
C PHE A 82 -12.99 -9.97 -5.91
N ILE A 83 -11.74 -10.22 -6.28
CA ILE A 83 -11.05 -9.46 -7.34
C ILE A 83 -11.74 -9.65 -8.69
N SER A 84 -12.10 -10.87 -9.06
CA SER A 84 -12.84 -11.17 -10.30
C SER A 84 -14.18 -10.43 -10.34
N TYR A 85 -14.90 -10.42 -9.21
CA TYR A 85 -16.14 -9.70 -9.08
C TYR A 85 -15.94 -8.18 -9.28
N LEU A 86 -15.00 -7.56 -8.58
CA LEU A 86 -14.74 -6.13 -8.73
C LEU A 86 -14.33 -5.77 -10.15
N LYS A 87 -13.46 -6.55 -10.79
CA LYS A 87 -13.07 -6.32 -12.20
C LYS A 87 -14.27 -6.35 -13.13
N THR A 88 -15.15 -7.32 -12.96
CA THR A 88 -16.35 -7.45 -13.79
C THR A 88 -17.34 -6.31 -13.54
N ALA A 89 -17.57 -5.95 -12.27
CA ALA A 89 -18.55 -4.95 -11.89
C ALA A 89 -18.09 -3.51 -12.20
N THR A 90 -16.77 -3.25 -12.23
CA THR A 90 -16.24 -1.88 -12.37
C THR A 90 -15.49 -1.63 -13.67
N GLY A 91 -14.97 -2.66 -14.33
CA GLY A 91 -14.13 -2.56 -15.52
C GLY A 91 -12.74 -1.92 -15.26
N LYS A 92 -12.35 -1.73 -13.99
CA LYS A 92 -11.14 -1.00 -13.61
C LYS A 92 -9.97 -1.94 -13.31
N ARG A 93 -8.75 -1.43 -13.45
CA ARG A 93 -7.55 -2.11 -12.95
C ARG A 93 -7.49 -2.06 -11.44
N ILE A 94 -6.90 -3.09 -10.83
CA ILE A 94 -6.81 -3.22 -9.36
C ILE A 94 -5.35 -3.32 -8.94
N ALA A 95 -4.90 -2.37 -8.14
CA ALA A 95 -3.64 -2.42 -7.40
C ALA A 95 -3.91 -2.81 -5.94
N MET A 96 -2.98 -3.51 -5.32
CA MET A 96 -3.01 -3.84 -3.89
C MET A 96 -1.71 -3.40 -3.23
N GLU A 97 -1.82 -2.70 -2.12
CA GLU A 97 -0.72 -2.41 -1.19
C GLU A 97 -0.77 -3.45 -0.06
N THR A 98 0.33 -4.16 0.16
CA THR A 98 0.40 -5.24 1.16
C THR A 98 1.73 -5.24 1.91
N ASN A 99 1.72 -5.68 3.16
CA ASN A 99 2.92 -5.93 3.94
C ASN A 99 3.63 -7.26 3.57
N GLY A 100 2.98 -8.09 2.77
CA GLY A 100 3.52 -9.33 2.24
C GLY A 100 3.53 -10.52 3.20
N THR A 101 2.85 -10.45 4.34
CA THR A 101 2.78 -11.55 5.31
C THR A 101 1.80 -12.65 4.91
N HIS A 102 0.97 -12.41 3.90
CA HIS A 102 0.01 -13.37 3.35
C HIS A 102 0.11 -13.42 1.83
N ALA A 103 -0.32 -14.53 1.25
CA ALA A 103 -0.43 -14.66 -0.20
C ALA A 103 -1.44 -13.66 -0.76
N VAL A 104 -1.16 -13.13 -1.95
CA VAL A 104 -2.07 -12.23 -2.67
C VAL A 104 -2.80 -12.99 -3.78
N PRO A 105 -4.05 -12.61 -4.13
CA PRO A 105 -4.77 -13.19 -5.25
C PRO A 105 -3.99 -13.06 -6.56
N SER A 106 -3.89 -14.14 -7.32
CA SER A 106 -3.10 -14.20 -8.57
C SER A 106 -3.63 -13.31 -9.70
N ASN A 107 -4.86 -12.84 -9.58
CA ASN A 107 -5.53 -11.99 -10.56
C ASN A 107 -5.50 -10.49 -10.22
N ILE A 108 -4.65 -10.05 -9.29
CA ILE A 108 -4.34 -8.64 -9.06
C ILE A 108 -3.50 -8.11 -10.23
N ASP A 109 -3.80 -6.90 -10.72
CA ASP A 109 -3.07 -6.29 -11.84
C ASP A 109 -1.76 -5.64 -11.43
N TRP A 110 -1.65 -5.24 -10.15
CA TRP A 110 -0.47 -4.60 -9.59
C TRP A 110 -0.34 -4.88 -8.10
N VAL A 111 0.81 -5.39 -7.69
CA VAL A 111 1.14 -5.61 -6.27
C VAL A 111 2.27 -4.65 -5.88
N THR A 112 1.96 -3.76 -4.93
CA THR A 112 2.94 -2.95 -4.20
C THR A 112 3.22 -3.65 -2.88
N LEU A 113 4.40 -4.23 -2.76
CA LEU A 113 4.88 -4.89 -1.56
C LEU A 113 5.64 -3.90 -0.69
N SER A 114 5.17 -3.72 0.53
CA SER A 114 5.82 -2.86 1.54
C SER A 114 6.17 -3.67 2.79
N PRO A 115 7.24 -4.47 2.76
CA PRO A 115 7.62 -5.34 3.87
C PRO A 115 7.98 -4.51 5.09
N LYS A 116 7.68 -5.05 6.27
CA LYS A 116 7.96 -4.41 7.56
C LYS A 116 9.04 -5.15 8.35
N THR A 117 9.82 -5.99 7.67
CA THR A 117 10.91 -6.76 8.27
C THR A 117 11.91 -5.82 8.96
N GLY A 118 12.30 -6.16 10.19
CA GLY A 118 13.24 -5.37 11.00
C GLY A 118 12.60 -4.19 11.74
N PHE A 119 11.27 -4.02 11.66
CA PHE A 119 10.58 -2.98 12.42
C PHE A 119 9.88 -3.56 13.64
N GLN A 120 9.88 -2.81 14.73
CA GLN A 120 9.21 -3.19 15.97
C GLN A 120 7.72 -3.48 15.71
N GLY A 121 7.27 -4.65 16.17
CA GLY A 121 5.90 -5.12 16.01
C GLY A 121 5.61 -5.89 14.73
N ALA A 122 6.63 -6.13 13.89
CA ALA A 122 6.51 -6.88 12.63
C ALA A 122 7.12 -8.29 12.68
N ASP A 123 7.99 -8.58 13.64
CA ASP A 123 8.80 -9.82 13.67
C ASP A 123 7.98 -11.10 13.83
N ALA A 124 6.76 -11.00 14.41
CA ALA A 124 5.86 -12.14 14.57
C ALA A 124 5.27 -12.66 13.23
N HIS A 125 5.31 -11.84 12.18
CA HIS A 125 4.70 -12.14 10.89
C HIS A 125 5.68 -11.80 9.76
N PRO A 126 6.57 -12.72 9.37
CA PRO A 126 7.55 -12.47 8.31
C PRO A 126 6.87 -12.22 6.96
N CYS A 127 7.52 -11.41 6.13
CA CYS A 127 7.15 -11.29 4.73
C CYS A 127 7.40 -12.63 4.02
N ILE A 128 6.37 -13.16 3.36
CA ILE A 128 6.44 -14.43 2.61
C ILE A 128 6.46 -14.21 1.09
N LEU A 129 6.16 -12.99 0.61
CA LEU A 129 6.19 -12.68 -0.81
C LEU A 129 7.62 -12.45 -1.27
N THR A 130 8.00 -13.15 -2.32
CA THR A 130 9.33 -13.06 -2.95
C THR A 130 9.30 -12.40 -4.33
N GLU A 131 8.11 -12.04 -4.82
CA GLU A 131 7.91 -11.38 -6.12
C GLU A 131 6.78 -10.34 -6.04
N CYS A 132 6.99 -9.19 -6.70
CA CYS A 132 6.00 -8.11 -6.78
C CYS A 132 6.26 -7.22 -8.00
N HIS A 133 5.31 -6.36 -8.36
CA HIS A 133 5.49 -5.34 -9.39
C HIS A 133 6.30 -4.17 -8.83
N GLU A 134 6.03 -3.79 -7.60
CA GLU A 134 6.67 -2.68 -6.90
C GLU A 134 7.06 -3.09 -5.47
N LEU A 135 8.33 -2.92 -5.13
CA LEU A 135 8.82 -3.00 -3.77
C LEU A 135 8.99 -1.58 -3.24
N LYS A 136 8.16 -1.17 -2.28
CA LYS A 136 8.17 0.15 -1.64
C LYS A 136 8.53 0.01 -0.16
N VAL A 137 9.72 0.42 0.20
CA VAL A 137 10.29 0.24 1.55
C VAL A 137 10.27 1.58 2.29
N VAL A 138 9.67 1.60 3.48
CA VAL A 138 9.85 2.71 4.42
C VAL A 138 11.31 2.68 4.90
N TYR A 139 12.05 3.78 4.67
CA TYR A 139 13.47 3.83 4.94
C TYR A 139 13.76 4.51 6.29
N LEU A 140 14.47 3.79 7.15
CA LEU A 140 14.95 4.22 8.47
C LEU A 140 16.42 3.79 8.69
N ASN A 141 17.25 3.94 7.66
CA ASN A 141 18.69 3.58 7.65
C ASN A 141 18.97 2.07 7.82
N GLN A 142 18.01 1.20 7.53
CA GLN A 142 18.24 -0.24 7.53
C GLN A 142 19.05 -0.68 6.31
N ASP A 143 19.69 -1.85 6.44
CA ASP A 143 20.43 -2.48 5.35
C ASP A 143 19.46 -2.89 4.22
N LEU A 144 19.74 -2.43 3.00
CA LEU A 144 18.90 -2.71 1.83
C LEU A 144 19.12 -4.11 1.26
N ASP A 145 20.24 -4.74 1.58
CA ASP A 145 20.55 -6.12 1.15
C ASP A 145 19.55 -7.13 1.73
N MET A 146 18.91 -6.80 2.85
CA MET A 146 17.83 -7.63 3.40
C MET A 146 16.64 -7.84 2.45
N TYR A 147 16.49 -6.98 1.44
CA TYR A 147 15.43 -7.07 0.43
C TYR A 147 15.92 -7.66 -0.92
N SER A 148 17.18 -8.05 -1.03
CA SER A 148 17.80 -8.56 -2.26
C SER A 148 17.10 -9.82 -2.81
N HIS A 149 16.54 -10.64 -1.92
CA HIS A 149 15.80 -11.86 -2.26
C HIS A 149 14.43 -11.60 -2.88
N ILE A 150 13.91 -10.36 -2.85
CA ILE A 150 12.61 -9.99 -3.42
C ILE A 150 12.80 -9.55 -4.86
N LYS A 151 12.18 -10.27 -5.79
CA LYS A 151 12.14 -9.90 -7.21
C LYS A 151 11.06 -8.83 -7.44
N ALA A 152 11.48 -7.64 -7.82
CA ALA A 152 10.58 -6.50 -8.08
C ALA A 152 10.94 -5.81 -9.39
N THR A 153 9.91 -5.43 -10.17
CA THR A 153 10.11 -4.64 -11.39
C THR A 153 10.54 -3.21 -11.06
N HIS A 154 9.98 -2.66 -10.00
CA HIS A 154 10.28 -1.31 -9.52
C HIS A 154 10.62 -1.35 -8.03
N ARG A 155 11.64 -0.56 -7.63
CA ARG A 155 12.08 -0.45 -6.23
C ARG A 155 12.02 0.99 -5.79
N PHE A 156 11.39 1.24 -4.64
CA PHE A 156 11.25 2.58 -4.06
C PHE A 156 11.63 2.60 -2.59
N LEU A 157 12.40 3.61 -2.21
CA LEU A 157 12.58 4.01 -0.82
C LEU A 157 11.67 5.19 -0.52
N GLN A 158 10.95 5.08 0.60
CA GLN A 158 10.04 6.12 1.06
C GLN A 158 10.49 6.60 2.44
N PRO A 159 10.78 7.91 2.61
CA PRO A 159 11.11 8.45 3.93
C PRO A 159 9.99 8.15 4.93
N CYS A 160 10.35 7.71 6.13
CA CYS A 160 9.37 7.57 7.19
C CYS A 160 8.85 8.95 7.62
N PHE A 161 7.56 9.16 7.45
CA PHE A 161 6.92 10.37 7.95
C PHE A 161 6.73 10.27 9.47
N VAL A 162 7.07 11.36 10.14
CA VAL A 162 6.84 11.58 11.58
C VAL A 162 6.38 13.02 11.81
N GLU A 163 5.65 13.28 12.90
CA GLU A 163 5.13 14.63 13.19
C GLU A 163 6.25 15.64 13.52
N ASP A 164 7.34 15.18 14.15
CA ASP A 164 8.51 16.02 14.40
C ASP A 164 9.17 16.42 13.08
N LYS A 165 9.09 17.72 12.77
CA LYS A 165 9.59 18.26 11.51
C LYS A 165 11.09 18.03 11.31
N LYS A 166 11.92 18.16 12.36
CA LYS A 166 13.37 17.96 12.24
C LYS A 166 13.71 16.52 11.93
N MET A 167 13.02 15.59 12.57
CA MET A 167 13.18 14.17 12.33
C MET A 167 12.66 13.78 10.92
N CYS A 168 11.54 14.35 10.50
CA CYS A 168 11.01 14.14 9.15
C CYS A 168 11.99 14.64 8.08
N ASP A 169 12.53 15.85 8.22
CA ASP A 169 13.54 16.42 7.31
C ASP A 169 14.82 15.55 7.28
N ALA A 170 15.25 15.02 8.43
CA ALA A 170 16.39 14.11 8.52
C ALA A 170 16.12 12.77 7.80
N ASN A 171 14.93 12.19 7.95
CA ASN A 171 14.52 10.98 7.26
C ASN A 171 14.49 11.17 5.73
N ILE A 172 13.99 12.33 5.27
CA ILE A 172 13.99 12.68 3.84
C ILE A 172 15.42 12.74 3.31
N LYS A 173 16.32 13.45 4.02
CA LYS A 173 17.72 13.60 3.63
C LYS A 173 18.41 12.23 3.55
N ALA A 174 18.29 11.41 4.58
CA ALA A 174 18.87 10.07 4.61
C ALA A 174 18.35 9.19 3.48
N CYS A 175 17.05 9.24 3.19
CA CYS A 175 16.44 8.50 2.10
C CYS A 175 16.97 8.94 0.72
N VAL A 176 17.15 10.25 0.51
CA VAL A 176 17.74 10.80 -0.73
C VAL A 176 19.20 10.33 -0.88
N GLU A 177 20.02 10.39 0.19
CA GLU A 177 21.38 9.91 0.18
C GLU A 177 21.46 8.40 -0.14
N ALA A 178 20.55 7.60 0.42
CA ALA A 178 20.46 6.18 0.13
C ALA A 178 20.11 5.90 -1.34
N VAL A 179 19.13 6.61 -1.91
CA VAL A 179 18.77 6.47 -3.33
C VAL A 179 19.93 6.86 -4.24
N LEU A 180 20.69 7.91 -3.91
CA LEU A 180 21.87 8.32 -4.68
C LEU A 180 23.00 7.29 -4.61
N ALA A 181 23.13 6.59 -3.48
CA ALA A 181 24.13 5.52 -3.31
C ALA A 181 23.69 4.19 -3.97
N HIS A 182 22.39 3.97 -4.15
CA HIS A 182 21.80 2.73 -4.66
C HIS A 182 20.87 3.02 -5.85
N PRO A 183 21.41 3.22 -7.08
CA PRO A 183 20.67 3.71 -8.24
C PRO A 183 19.56 2.75 -8.76
N GLU A 184 19.52 1.52 -8.28
CA GLU A 184 18.45 0.57 -8.52
C GLU A 184 17.16 0.92 -7.75
N TRP A 185 17.25 1.81 -6.76
CA TRP A 185 16.14 2.35 -6.00
C TRP A 185 15.74 3.75 -6.49
N ARG A 186 14.48 4.05 -6.40
CA ARG A 186 13.89 5.37 -6.70
C ARG A 186 13.29 5.95 -5.43
N LEU A 187 13.23 7.29 -5.36
CA LEU A 187 12.57 7.97 -4.26
C LEU A 187 11.05 7.92 -4.44
N SER A 188 10.32 7.49 -3.42
CA SER A 188 8.88 7.69 -3.28
C SER A 188 8.63 8.75 -2.21
N LEU A 189 7.74 9.69 -2.49
CA LEU A 189 7.26 10.65 -1.51
C LEU A 189 5.78 10.41 -1.24
N GLN A 190 5.28 10.88 -0.09
CA GLN A 190 3.85 10.96 0.21
C GLN A 190 3.30 12.28 -0.35
N THR A 191 3.13 12.35 -1.67
CA THR A 191 2.75 13.62 -2.36
C THR A 191 1.37 14.11 -1.93
N HIS A 192 0.47 13.23 -1.52
CA HIS A 192 -0.83 13.60 -0.94
C HIS A 192 -0.68 14.52 0.29
N ARG A 193 0.36 14.33 1.12
CA ARG A 193 0.65 15.23 2.26
C ARG A 193 1.14 16.59 1.79
N ILE A 194 1.98 16.65 0.74
CA ILE A 194 2.48 17.90 0.17
C ILE A 194 1.33 18.70 -0.45
N LEU A 195 0.42 18.02 -1.13
CA LEU A 195 -0.73 18.62 -1.80
C LEU A 195 -1.92 18.89 -0.85
N ASN A 196 -1.84 18.43 0.40
CA ASN A 196 -2.91 18.49 1.39
C ASN A 196 -4.24 17.91 0.87
N ILE A 197 -4.15 16.75 0.20
CA ILE A 197 -5.28 15.93 -0.25
C ILE A 197 -5.34 14.61 0.52
N ARG A 198 -6.47 13.89 0.36
CA ARG A 198 -6.62 12.55 0.97
C ARG A 198 -5.76 11.54 0.26
#